data_8024a8fc329a8582b717e7adf4774108
#
_entry.id   8024a8fc329a8582b717e7adf4774108
#
_cell.length_a   1.000
_cell.length_b   1.000
_cell.length_c   1.000
_cell.angle_alpha   90.00
_cell.angle_beta   90.00
_cell.angle_gamma   90.00
#
_symmetry.space_group_name_H-M   'P 1'
#
loop_
_entity.id
_entity.type
_entity.pdbx_description
1 polymer ?
#
loop_
_entity_poly.entity_id
_entity_poly.type
_entity_poly.pdbx_seq_one_letter_code
_entity_poly.pdbx_strand_id
1 'polypeptide(L)'
;MALDSVWAPQAAIIGDAPAKKVGNQASLQAQVLQTASLKDGPAKRAVRVCCKSSMPEEPTKSTVTKERPKPEVTKAVVVDLGTGYCKCGFAGLPKPTHRISTTVGKPYMETTKTGDNRKETFVGQELVNTEVRLKLVNPLRHGIIVDWDTVQDIWEYLFRQEMNIAPEEHAVLVSDPPLSPHTNREKYAEMLFETFNTPAMHIAYQSRLSMYSYGRTSGLVVEVGHGVSYVVPIYEGYPLPSITGRLDYAGSDLTAYLMTLMNNSGKYFTEDQMSIVENIKKKCCFVALDPIEEKKVPPTEHTILYTLPDGKEIHLCQERFLCSEIFFKPSLIRSMQLGLHTQTLSCLNKCDIALKRDLMGNILLCGGSTMLSGFPNRLQKELSSMCPNDTPLVNVLPERDSAVWTGGSILASLQGFQPLWVHRFEYEEHGPFFLYRRCF
;
A
#
# COMPACT_ATOMS: atom_id res chain seq x y z
N MET A 1 -3.02 50.57 16.79
CA MET A 1 -3.30 51.12 15.45
C MET A 1 -2.83 50.10 14.44
N ALA A 2 -3.76 49.67 13.64
CA ALA A 2 -3.70 48.62 12.67
C ALA A 2 -2.65 48.79 11.57
N LEU A 3 -2.16 47.65 11.04
CA LEU A 3 -1.94 47.43 9.61
C LEU A 3 -1.90 45.93 9.36
N ASP A 4 -3.10 45.41 9.06
CA ASP A 4 -3.31 44.22 8.27
C ASP A 4 -2.94 44.51 6.82
N SER A 5 -2.44 43.49 6.15
CA SER A 5 -2.74 43.13 4.78
C SER A 5 -1.57 42.55 4.00
N VAL A 6 -1.91 41.41 3.41
CA VAL A 6 -1.67 40.96 2.04
C VAL A 6 -0.42 40.09 1.82
N TRP A 7 -0.68 38.78 1.74
CA TRP A 7 -0.09 37.91 0.70
C TRP A 7 -1.04 36.73 0.45
N ALA A 8 -1.88 36.86 -0.57
CA ALA A 8 -2.56 35.74 -1.21
C ALA A 8 -1.75 35.32 -2.44
N PRO A 9 -1.46 34.02 -2.66
CA PRO A 9 -0.88 33.59 -3.91
C PRO A 9 -1.98 33.52 -4.98
N GLN A 10 -1.73 34.14 -6.12
CA GLN A 10 -2.55 34.07 -7.32
C GLN A 10 -2.67 32.62 -7.79
N ALA A 11 -3.92 32.13 -7.83
CA ALA A 11 -4.27 30.88 -8.47
C ALA A 11 -4.16 31.05 -9.98
N ALA A 12 -3.26 30.32 -10.60
CA ALA A 12 -3.24 30.16 -12.05
C ALA A 12 -4.47 29.33 -12.47
N ILE A 13 -5.32 29.93 -13.27
CA ILE A 13 -6.49 29.31 -13.91
C ILE A 13 -5.98 28.29 -14.92
N ILE A 14 -6.01 27.03 -14.58
CA ILE A 14 -5.91 25.91 -15.53
C ILE A 14 -7.35 25.49 -15.81
N GLY A 15 -7.73 25.57 -17.10
CA GLY A 15 -9.08 25.35 -17.58
C GLY A 15 -9.72 24.05 -17.09
N ASP A 16 -10.95 24.17 -16.66
CA ASP A 16 -11.84 23.09 -16.26
C ASP A 16 -12.10 22.13 -17.45
N ALA A 17 -11.42 21.00 -17.41
CA ALA A 17 -11.96 19.81 -18.05
C ALA A 17 -13.04 19.24 -17.12
N PRO A 18 -14.27 18.89 -17.63
CA PRO A 18 -15.36 18.48 -16.77
C PRO A 18 -14.97 17.21 -16.00
N ALA A 19 -14.93 17.31 -14.69
CA ALA A 19 -14.81 16.18 -13.79
C ALA A 19 -15.94 15.18 -14.13
N LYS A 20 -15.58 14.04 -14.72
CA LYS A 20 -16.49 12.90 -14.82
C LYS A 20 -16.90 12.55 -13.39
N LYS A 21 -18.19 12.71 -13.11
CA LYS A 21 -18.81 12.37 -11.83
C LYS A 21 -18.30 11.01 -11.37
N VAL A 22 -17.71 10.98 -10.18
CA VAL A 22 -17.42 9.75 -9.45
C VAL A 22 -18.72 8.95 -9.43
N GLY A 23 -18.69 7.74 -10.01
CA GLY A 23 -19.87 6.89 -10.13
C GLY A 23 -20.52 6.73 -8.76
N ASN A 24 -21.85 6.79 -8.75
CA ASN A 24 -22.66 6.67 -7.54
C ASN A 24 -22.19 5.45 -6.73
N GLN A 25 -22.08 5.59 -5.41
CA GLN A 25 -21.74 4.48 -4.49
C GLN A 25 -22.60 3.23 -4.76
N ALA A 26 -23.85 3.41 -5.21
CA ALA A 26 -24.76 2.33 -5.61
C ALA A 26 -24.28 1.54 -6.85
N SER A 27 -23.63 2.19 -7.81
CA SER A 27 -23.11 1.51 -9.01
C SER A 27 -21.82 0.73 -8.67
N LEU A 28 -21.02 1.27 -7.76
CA LEU A 28 -19.85 0.58 -7.23
C LEU A 28 -20.24 -0.64 -6.40
N GLN A 29 -21.25 -0.50 -5.53
CA GLN A 29 -21.82 -1.62 -4.79
C GLN A 29 -22.28 -2.75 -5.72
N ALA A 30 -22.97 -2.44 -6.81
CA ALA A 30 -23.42 -3.42 -7.79
C ALA A 30 -22.24 -4.12 -8.51
N GLN A 31 -21.20 -3.38 -8.88
CA GLN A 31 -20.02 -3.93 -9.55
C GLN A 31 -19.16 -4.81 -8.62
N VAL A 32 -18.93 -4.36 -7.39
CA VAL A 32 -18.16 -5.14 -6.39
C VAL A 32 -18.93 -6.39 -5.95
N LEU A 33 -20.26 -6.31 -5.85
CA LEU A 33 -21.11 -7.46 -5.57
C LEU A 33 -21.10 -8.51 -6.69
N GLN A 34 -21.05 -8.08 -7.96
CA GLN A 34 -20.92 -9.02 -9.09
C GLN A 34 -19.61 -9.80 -9.01
N THR A 35 -18.50 -9.18 -8.65
CA THR A 35 -17.21 -9.90 -8.50
C THR A 35 -17.18 -10.82 -7.28
N ALA A 36 -17.86 -10.47 -6.20
CA ALA A 36 -17.99 -11.33 -5.02
C ALA A 36 -18.94 -12.53 -5.24
N SER A 37 -19.92 -12.41 -6.14
CA SER A 37 -20.94 -13.43 -6.43
C SER A 37 -20.54 -14.42 -7.56
N LEU A 38 -19.54 -14.11 -8.37
CA LEU A 38 -19.14 -14.94 -9.52
C LEU A 38 -18.34 -16.19 -9.09
N LYS A 39 -18.96 -17.06 -8.27
CA LYS A 39 -18.42 -18.40 -7.98
C LYS A 39 -18.55 -19.37 -9.17
N ASP A 40 -19.32 -19.06 -10.21
CA ASP A 40 -19.66 -19.96 -11.31
C ASP A 40 -19.60 -19.31 -12.71
N GLY A 41 -18.58 -18.51 -13.00
CA GLY A 41 -18.39 -17.87 -14.31
C GLY A 41 -17.50 -18.70 -15.27
N PRO A 42 -17.46 -18.33 -16.58
CA PRO A 42 -16.81 -19.11 -17.65
C PRO A 42 -15.29 -19.23 -17.56
N ALA A 43 -14.63 -18.62 -16.57
CA ALA A 43 -13.19 -18.78 -16.32
C ALA A 43 -12.74 -20.23 -16.05
N LYS A 44 -13.68 -21.14 -15.76
CA LYS A 44 -13.39 -22.59 -15.63
C LYS A 44 -12.95 -23.24 -16.96
N ARG A 45 -13.13 -22.58 -18.11
CA ARG A 45 -12.76 -23.17 -19.41
C ARG A 45 -11.31 -22.92 -19.84
N ALA A 46 -10.66 -21.87 -19.36
CA ALA A 46 -9.31 -21.50 -19.80
C ALA A 46 -8.17 -22.21 -19.05
N VAL A 47 -8.44 -22.80 -17.86
CA VAL A 47 -7.42 -23.43 -17.00
C VAL A 47 -7.34 -24.96 -17.19
N ARG A 48 -8.12 -25.56 -18.11
CA ARG A 48 -8.21 -27.03 -18.26
C ARG A 48 -7.20 -27.64 -19.24
N VAL A 49 -6.19 -26.93 -19.71
CA VAL A 49 -5.27 -27.44 -20.76
C VAL A 49 -3.90 -27.91 -20.25
N CYS A 50 -3.61 -27.87 -18.97
CA CYS A 50 -2.36 -28.49 -18.48
C CYS A 50 -2.56 -29.07 -17.07
N CYS A 51 -2.88 -30.35 -16.98
CA CYS A 51 -2.47 -31.34 -16.00
C CYS A 51 -3.43 -32.52 -16.01
N LYS A 52 -3.21 -33.50 -16.89
CA LYS A 52 -3.73 -34.85 -16.71
C LYS A 52 -2.72 -35.63 -15.89
N SER A 53 -2.97 -35.79 -14.61
CA SER A 53 -2.47 -36.89 -13.81
C SER A 53 -3.67 -37.46 -13.02
N SER A 54 -3.99 -38.69 -13.29
CA SER A 54 -5.07 -39.45 -12.74
C SER A 54 -4.85 -39.75 -11.26
N MET A 55 -5.77 -39.32 -10.41
CA MET A 55 -5.96 -39.88 -9.06
C MET A 55 -7.32 -40.57 -8.94
N PRO A 56 -7.41 -41.68 -8.19
CA PRO A 56 -8.64 -42.48 -8.11
C PRO A 56 -9.76 -41.76 -7.34
N GLU A 57 -10.98 -41.86 -7.83
CA GLU A 57 -12.18 -41.37 -7.18
C GLU A 57 -12.55 -42.28 -6.00
N GLU A 58 -12.50 -41.75 -4.78
CA GLU A 58 -13.20 -42.33 -3.63
C GLU A 58 -14.67 -41.91 -3.60
N PRO A 59 -15.59 -42.74 -3.15
CA PRO A 59 -17.03 -42.46 -3.16
C PRO A 59 -17.37 -41.45 -2.06
N THR A 60 -17.68 -40.24 -2.42
CA THR A 60 -18.16 -39.19 -1.50
C THR A 60 -19.59 -39.47 -1.06
N LYS A 61 -19.76 -39.91 0.18
CA LYS A 61 -21.02 -39.76 0.91
C LYS A 61 -21.25 -38.28 1.17
N SER A 62 -22.20 -37.69 0.49
CA SER A 62 -22.65 -36.30 0.73
C SER A 62 -23.42 -36.25 2.06
N THR A 63 -22.72 -36.03 3.15
CA THR A 63 -23.31 -35.49 4.37
C THR A 63 -23.50 -33.99 4.15
N VAL A 64 -24.74 -33.57 3.94
CA VAL A 64 -25.14 -32.17 3.98
C VAL A 64 -24.97 -31.72 5.43
N THR A 65 -23.79 -31.26 5.78
CA THR A 65 -23.54 -30.51 7.03
C THR A 65 -24.31 -29.21 6.93
N LYS A 66 -25.35 -29.01 7.74
CA LYS A 66 -26.01 -27.70 7.92
C LYS A 66 -24.94 -26.73 8.37
N GLU A 67 -24.54 -25.82 7.48
CA GLU A 67 -23.62 -24.70 7.83
C GLU A 67 -24.25 -23.93 9.00
N ARG A 68 -23.46 -23.68 10.04
CA ARG A 68 -23.88 -22.82 11.16
C ARG A 68 -24.19 -21.42 10.62
N PRO A 69 -25.30 -20.79 11.06
CA PRO A 69 -25.58 -19.41 10.65
C PRO A 69 -24.42 -18.51 11.13
N LYS A 70 -23.86 -17.73 10.19
CA LYS A 70 -22.76 -16.81 10.47
C LYS A 70 -23.32 -15.56 11.18
N PRO A 71 -22.72 -15.14 12.30
CA PRO A 71 -23.06 -13.86 12.93
C PRO A 71 -22.81 -12.71 11.98
N GLU A 72 -23.67 -11.70 12.00
CA GLU A 72 -23.47 -10.48 11.20
C GLU A 72 -22.34 -9.64 11.78
N VAL A 73 -21.40 -9.23 10.91
CA VAL A 73 -20.33 -8.30 11.27
C VAL A 73 -20.83 -6.87 11.12
N THR A 74 -21.06 -6.19 12.23
CA THR A 74 -21.64 -4.82 12.24
C THR A 74 -20.59 -3.72 12.24
N LYS A 75 -19.43 -3.96 12.85
CA LYS A 75 -18.31 -2.99 12.94
C LYS A 75 -17.00 -3.69 12.66
N ALA A 76 -16.56 -3.64 11.41
CA ALA A 76 -15.27 -4.17 11.03
C ALA A 76 -14.18 -3.10 11.14
N VAL A 77 -12.99 -3.52 11.54
CA VAL A 77 -11.76 -2.71 11.51
C VAL A 77 -10.98 -3.09 10.26
N VAL A 78 -10.45 -2.09 9.56
CA VAL A 78 -9.57 -2.28 8.40
C VAL A 78 -8.14 -1.91 8.82
N VAL A 79 -7.20 -2.82 8.60
CA VAL A 79 -5.77 -2.63 8.87
C VAL A 79 -4.98 -2.77 7.56
N ASP A 80 -4.33 -1.70 7.15
CA ASP A 80 -3.39 -1.68 6.04
C ASP A 80 -1.96 -1.56 6.58
N LEU A 81 -1.29 -2.70 6.72
CA LEU A 81 0.08 -2.79 7.23
C LEU A 81 1.08 -2.64 6.08
N GLY A 82 1.53 -1.43 5.84
CA GLY A 82 2.59 -1.13 4.87
C GLY A 82 3.98 -1.07 5.51
N THR A 83 5.04 -1.16 4.70
CA THR A 83 6.43 -1.08 5.18
C THR A 83 6.75 0.24 5.89
N GLY A 84 6.14 1.35 5.51
CA GLY A 84 6.40 2.65 6.14
C GLY A 84 5.39 3.04 7.20
N TYR A 85 4.13 2.74 6.96
CA TYR A 85 3.01 3.15 7.82
C TYR A 85 1.96 2.04 7.90
N CYS A 86 1.46 1.83 9.12
CA CYS A 86 0.23 1.10 9.37
C CYS A 86 -0.94 2.10 9.41
N LYS A 87 -1.97 1.87 8.60
CA LYS A 87 -3.19 2.68 8.55
C LYS A 87 -4.36 1.85 9.04
N CYS A 88 -5.18 2.43 9.90
CA CYS A 88 -6.25 1.71 10.55
C CYS A 88 -7.49 2.60 10.77
N GLY A 89 -8.64 1.95 10.90
CA GLY A 89 -9.93 2.61 11.18
C GLY A 89 -11.12 1.70 10.92
N PHE A 90 -12.31 2.17 11.29
CA PHE A 90 -13.55 1.43 11.05
C PHE A 90 -13.96 1.46 9.58
N ALA A 91 -14.45 0.34 9.09
CA ALA A 91 -15.05 0.24 7.76
C ALA A 91 -16.23 1.20 7.60
N GLY A 92 -16.46 1.68 6.36
CA GLY A 92 -17.48 2.66 6.03
C GLY A 92 -17.03 4.12 6.15
N LEU A 93 -15.86 4.37 6.75
CA LEU A 93 -15.29 5.71 6.80
C LEU A 93 -14.52 6.03 5.50
N PRO A 94 -14.49 7.30 5.07
CA PRO A 94 -13.82 7.70 3.82
C PRO A 94 -12.30 7.69 3.90
N LYS A 95 -11.72 7.79 5.11
CA LYS A 95 -10.28 7.86 5.38
C LYS A 95 -9.91 7.04 6.60
N PRO A 96 -8.67 6.52 6.68
CA PRO A 96 -8.17 5.92 7.89
C PRO A 96 -8.15 6.95 9.03
N THR A 97 -8.60 6.55 10.20
CA THR A 97 -8.60 7.42 11.38
C THR A 97 -7.24 7.48 12.07
N HIS A 98 -6.44 6.42 11.93
CA HIS A 98 -5.13 6.31 12.55
C HIS A 98 -4.08 5.95 11.50
N ARG A 99 -2.92 6.58 11.64
CA ARG A 99 -1.74 6.32 10.80
C ARG A 99 -0.49 6.39 11.67
N ILE A 100 0.09 5.25 11.96
CA ILE A 100 1.30 5.13 12.78
C ILE A 100 2.47 4.65 11.93
N SER A 101 3.70 5.00 12.36
CA SER A 101 4.92 4.45 11.75
C SER A 101 4.99 2.95 12.00
N THR A 102 5.37 2.19 10.98
CA THR A 102 5.70 0.77 11.15
C THR A 102 7.09 0.56 11.74
N THR A 103 7.95 1.60 11.72
CA THR A 103 9.22 1.60 12.41
C THR A 103 8.99 1.77 13.91
N VAL A 104 9.56 0.88 14.71
CA VAL A 104 9.48 0.85 16.17
C VAL A 104 10.85 1.05 16.81
N GLY A 105 10.89 1.35 18.09
CA GLY A 105 12.11 1.45 18.87
C GLY A 105 12.30 0.25 19.80
N LYS A 106 13.48 -0.36 19.74
CA LYS A 106 13.89 -1.38 20.71
C LYS A 106 15.09 -0.86 21.53
N PRO A 107 15.13 -1.05 22.88
CA PRO A 107 16.26 -0.62 23.69
C PRO A 107 17.58 -1.25 23.25
N TYR A 108 18.68 -0.51 23.32
CA TYR A 108 20.01 -1.02 22.95
C TYR A 108 20.55 -2.08 23.91
N MET A 109 20.10 -2.09 25.16
CA MET A 109 20.52 -3.08 26.15
C MET A 109 19.36 -4.05 26.42
N GLU A 110 19.56 -5.31 26.11
CA GLU A 110 18.83 -6.41 26.71
C GLU A 110 19.20 -6.43 28.19
N THR A 111 18.34 -5.90 29.04
CA THR A 111 18.56 -6.00 30.50
C THR A 111 18.24 -7.42 30.92
N THR A 112 19.27 -8.26 31.00
CA THR A 112 19.26 -9.59 31.60
C THR A 112 19.03 -9.51 33.13
N LYS A 113 17.89 -8.99 33.54
CA LYS A 113 17.36 -9.14 34.88
C LYS A 113 15.95 -9.68 34.80
N THR A 114 15.83 -10.99 34.95
CA THR A 114 14.60 -11.71 35.28
C THR A 114 13.85 -10.96 36.40
N GLY A 115 12.69 -10.39 36.02
CA GLY A 115 11.76 -9.83 36.98
C GLY A 115 11.31 -8.39 36.81
N ASP A 116 11.81 -7.68 35.82
CA ASP A 116 11.38 -6.29 35.54
C ASP A 116 10.48 -6.27 34.29
N ASN A 117 9.20 -5.90 34.44
CA ASN A 117 8.22 -5.67 33.36
C ASN A 117 8.60 -4.43 32.52
N ARG A 118 9.81 -4.41 31.93
CA ARG A 118 10.23 -3.29 31.06
C ARG A 118 9.68 -3.50 29.69
N LYS A 119 9.12 -2.44 29.17
CA LYS A 119 8.62 -2.41 27.79
C LYS A 119 9.76 -2.67 26.81
N GLU A 120 9.62 -3.70 25.96
CA GLU A 120 10.64 -4.12 25.00
C GLU A 120 10.51 -3.39 23.67
N THR A 121 9.30 -2.94 23.29
CA THR A 121 9.01 -2.29 22.02
C THR A 121 8.26 -0.98 22.25
N PHE A 122 8.75 0.11 21.64
CA PHE A 122 8.15 1.44 21.67
C PHE A 122 7.54 1.74 20.29
N VAL A 123 6.25 2.08 20.27
CA VAL A 123 5.46 2.26 19.04
C VAL A 123 4.88 3.67 18.98
N GLY A 124 4.78 4.25 17.78
CA GLY A 124 4.09 5.52 17.54
C GLY A 124 4.62 6.67 18.40
N GLN A 125 3.75 7.30 19.19
CA GLN A 125 4.10 8.44 20.05
C GLN A 125 5.06 8.08 21.17
N GLU A 126 5.12 6.84 21.58
CA GLU A 126 6.05 6.40 22.63
C GLU A 126 7.51 6.55 22.21
N LEU A 127 7.82 6.46 20.90
CA LEU A 127 9.15 6.73 20.36
C LEU A 127 9.64 8.16 20.63
N VAL A 128 8.70 9.11 20.68
CA VAL A 128 9.01 10.53 20.87
C VAL A 128 9.09 10.89 22.33
N ASN A 129 8.29 10.21 23.16
CA ASN A 129 8.11 10.54 24.58
C ASN A 129 9.09 9.82 25.52
N THR A 130 9.96 8.94 24.99
CA THR A 130 10.90 8.19 25.81
C THR A 130 12.28 8.85 25.87
N GLU A 131 12.91 8.80 27.05
CA GLU A 131 14.31 9.17 27.25
C GLU A 131 15.27 7.99 27.01
N VAL A 132 14.72 6.79 26.78
CA VAL A 132 15.50 5.58 26.53
C VAL A 132 16.14 5.67 25.13
N ARG A 133 17.43 5.37 25.05
CA ARG A 133 18.10 5.27 23.76
C ARG A 133 17.63 4.02 23.02
N LEU A 134 16.96 4.25 21.87
CA LEU A 134 16.32 3.21 21.09
C LEU A 134 17.08 2.94 19.78
N LYS A 135 17.13 1.67 19.41
CA LYS A 135 17.46 1.23 18.05
C LYS A 135 16.18 1.17 17.25
N LEU A 136 16.12 1.88 16.12
CA LEU A 136 14.97 1.83 15.22
C LEU A 136 15.00 0.54 14.40
N VAL A 137 13.87 -0.16 14.38
CA VAL A 137 13.68 -1.45 13.69
C VAL A 137 12.38 -1.39 12.89
N ASN A 138 12.41 -1.94 11.69
CA ASN A 138 11.20 -2.11 10.88
C ASN A 138 10.93 -3.62 10.70
N PRO A 139 9.77 -4.13 11.13
CA PRO A 139 9.44 -5.56 11.01
C PRO A 139 9.10 -6.00 9.59
N LEU A 140 9.04 -5.09 8.61
CA LEU A 140 8.80 -5.41 7.21
C LEU A 140 10.01 -5.06 6.34
N ARG A 141 10.34 -5.95 5.42
CA ARG A 141 11.32 -5.70 4.35
C ARG A 141 10.65 -5.87 2.99
N HIS A 142 10.66 -4.82 2.17
CA HIS A 142 10.04 -4.81 0.84
C HIS A 142 8.61 -5.40 0.84
N GLY A 143 7.80 -4.99 1.82
CA GLY A 143 6.41 -5.42 1.99
C GLY A 143 6.22 -6.80 2.63
N ILE A 144 7.29 -7.54 2.92
CA ILE A 144 7.23 -8.87 3.56
C ILE A 144 7.52 -8.73 5.05
N ILE A 145 6.67 -9.33 5.89
CA ILE A 145 6.87 -9.38 7.34
C ILE A 145 8.01 -10.35 7.64
N VAL A 146 8.99 -9.88 8.40
CA VAL A 146 10.17 -10.64 8.83
C VAL A 146 10.26 -10.78 10.35
N ASP A 147 9.48 -10.01 11.10
CA ASP A 147 9.42 -10.03 12.56
C ASP A 147 7.95 -9.91 13.00
N TRP A 148 7.34 -11.06 13.29
CA TRP A 148 5.92 -11.14 13.64
C TRP A 148 5.64 -10.67 15.06
N ASP A 149 6.58 -10.84 15.99
CA ASP A 149 6.44 -10.40 17.39
C ASP A 149 6.33 -8.86 17.43
N THR A 150 7.19 -8.19 16.66
CA THR A 150 7.10 -6.73 16.52
C THR A 150 5.80 -6.28 15.83
N VAL A 151 5.27 -7.04 14.85
CA VAL A 151 3.95 -6.74 14.25
C VAL A 151 2.84 -6.87 15.29
N GLN A 152 2.90 -7.88 16.15
CA GLN A 152 1.95 -8.07 17.25
C GLN A 152 1.97 -6.86 18.21
N ASP A 153 3.17 -6.38 18.60
CA ASP A 153 3.32 -5.19 19.44
C ASP A 153 2.69 -3.94 18.79
N ILE A 154 2.91 -3.75 17.47
CA ILE A 154 2.30 -2.65 16.70
C ILE A 154 0.78 -2.75 16.73
N TRP A 155 0.20 -3.93 16.57
CA TRP A 155 -1.24 -4.12 16.55
C TRP A 155 -1.85 -4.02 17.94
N GLU A 156 -1.17 -4.47 18.98
CA GLU A 156 -1.62 -4.27 20.37
C GLU A 156 -1.68 -2.77 20.70
N TYR A 157 -0.62 -2.03 20.37
CA TYR A 157 -0.59 -0.57 20.53
C TYR A 157 -1.74 0.08 19.72
N LEU A 158 -1.93 -0.34 18.45
CA LEU A 158 -2.94 0.19 17.56
C LEU A 158 -4.36 -0.01 18.12
N PHE A 159 -4.70 -1.23 18.53
CA PHE A 159 -6.05 -1.53 19.03
C PHE A 159 -6.31 -0.91 20.40
N ARG A 160 -5.38 -1.07 21.33
CA ARG A 160 -5.61 -0.68 22.74
C ARG A 160 -5.31 0.78 23.03
N GLN A 161 -4.30 1.39 22.39
CA GLN A 161 -3.90 2.76 22.70
C GLN A 161 -4.41 3.77 21.66
N GLU A 162 -4.24 3.51 20.37
CA GLU A 162 -4.66 4.45 19.33
C GLU A 162 -6.17 4.41 19.11
N MET A 163 -6.75 3.23 18.89
CA MET A 163 -8.18 3.08 18.64
C MET A 163 -9.01 2.96 19.90
N ASN A 164 -8.40 2.57 21.01
CA ASN A 164 -9.05 2.29 22.29
C ASN A 164 -10.26 1.35 22.15
N ILE A 165 -10.04 0.20 21.51
CA ILE A 165 -11.05 -0.84 21.27
C ILE A 165 -10.61 -2.19 21.84
N ALA A 166 -11.60 -3.05 22.07
CA ALA A 166 -11.42 -4.46 22.38
C ALA A 166 -11.44 -5.25 21.06
N PRO A 167 -10.30 -5.81 20.59
CA PRO A 167 -10.26 -6.51 19.29
C PRO A 167 -11.17 -7.73 19.24
N GLU A 168 -11.48 -8.35 20.38
CA GLU A 168 -12.43 -9.46 20.52
C GLU A 168 -13.88 -9.11 20.18
N GLU A 169 -14.22 -7.82 20.05
CA GLU A 169 -15.55 -7.35 19.65
C GLU A 169 -15.65 -6.99 18.17
N HIS A 170 -14.54 -7.01 17.44
CA HIS A 170 -14.47 -6.49 16.07
C HIS A 170 -13.88 -7.50 15.09
N ALA A 171 -14.57 -7.67 13.95
CA ALA A 171 -13.96 -8.35 12.81
C ALA A 171 -12.85 -7.48 12.18
N VAL A 172 -11.80 -8.10 11.67
CA VAL A 172 -10.64 -7.39 11.12
C VAL A 172 -10.41 -7.77 9.66
N LEU A 173 -10.41 -6.77 8.76
CA LEU A 173 -9.95 -6.91 7.39
C LEU A 173 -8.50 -6.46 7.30
N VAL A 174 -7.62 -7.36 6.84
CA VAL A 174 -6.17 -7.09 6.69
C VAL A 174 -5.82 -7.02 5.22
N SER A 175 -5.01 -6.03 4.85
CA SER A 175 -4.40 -5.96 3.53
C SER A 175 -3.16 -6.87 3.45
N ASP A 176 -3.01 -7.60 2.34
CA ASP A 176 -1.85 -8.46 2.06
C ASP A 176 -1.20 -8.04 0.73
N PRO A 177 0.13 -7.84 0.66
CA PRO A 177 0.79 -7.42 -0.56
C PRO A 177 0.69 -8.51 -1.65
N PRO A 178 0.73 -8.12 -2.94
CA PRO A 178 0.85 -9.07 -4.03
C PRO A 178 2.09 -9.95 -3.87
N LEU A 179 1.98 -11.23 -4.23
CA LEU A 179 3.08 -12.19 -4.14
C LEU A 179 3.60 -12.42 -2.71
N SER A 180 2.80 -12.13 -1.69
CA SER A 180 3.10 -12.45 -0.30
C SER A 180 3.23 -13.96 -0.10
N PRO A 181 4.17 -14.43 0.74
CA PRO A 181 4.25 -15.84 1.12
C PRO A 181 2.94 -16.33 1.74
N HIS A 182 2.53 -17.55 1.38
CA HIS A 182 1.30 -18.13 1.94
C HIS A 182 1.33 -18.24 3.46
N THR A 183 2.50 -18.51 4.04
CA THR A 183 2.73 -18.57 5.49
C THR A 183 2.36 -17.27 6.21
N ASN A 184 2.45 -16.12 5.55
CA ASN A 184 2.03 -14.85 6.15
C ASN A 184 0.53 -14.83 6.46
N ARG A 185 -0.29 -15.44 5.60
CA ARG A 185 -1.75 -15.53 5.81
C ARG A 185 -2.10 -16.42 7.00
N GLU A 186 -1.39 -17.52 7.16
CA GLU A 186 -1.55 -18.40 8.31
C GLU A 186 -1.18 -17.68 9.59
N LYS A 187 -0.07 -16.93 9.59
CA LYS A 187 0.35 -16.12 10.74
C LYS A 187 -0.62 -14.98 11.08
N TYR A 188 -1.23 -14.34 10.08
CA TYR A 188 -2.30 -13.37 10.34
C TYR A 188 -3.49 -14.01 11.06
N ALA A 189 -3.89 -15.23 10.64
CA ALA A 189 -5.00 -15.94 11.28
C ALA A 189 -4.65 -16.36 12.71
N GLU A 190 -3.46 -16.93 12.92
CA GLU A 190 -2.95 -17.28 14.24
C GLU A 190 -2.99 -16.06 15.16
N MET A 191 -2.40 -14.96 14.76
CA MET A 191 -2.35 -13.74 15.55
C MET A 191 -3.75 -13.16 15.86
N LEU A 192 -4.64 -13.08 14.86
CA LEU A 192 -5.97 -12.50 15.04
C LEU A 192 -6.89 -13.39 15.86
N PHE A 193 -6.89 -14.70 15.63
CA PHE A 193 -7.80 -15.62 16.31
C PHE A 193 -7.28 -16.10 17.66
N GLU A 194 -5.96 -16.32 17.80
CA GLU A 194 -5.39 -16.92 19.00
C GLU A 194 -4.89 -15.86 19.99
N THR A 195 -4.27 -14.76 19.49
CA THR A 195 -3.76 -13.69 20.35
C THR A 195 -4.82 -12.62 20.62
N PHE A 196 -5.42 -12.06 19.56
CA PHE A 196 -6.40 -10.97 19.70
C PHE A 196 -7.85 -11.43 19.87
N ASN A 197 -8.12 -12.72 19.76
CA ASN A 197 -9.45 -13.32 19.94
C ASN A 197 -10.56 -12.70 19.06
N THR A 198 -10.22 -12.19 17.89
CA THR A 198 -11.19 -11.53 17.00
C THR A 198 -12.31 -12.51 16.57
N PRO A 199 -13.58 -12.05 16.43
CA PRO A 199 -14.70 -12.91 16.08
C PRO A 199 -14.67 -13.38 14.61
N ALA A 200 -14.11 -12.57 13.73
CA ALA A 200 -13.97 -12.88 12.30
C ALA A 200 -12.81 -12.09 11.68
N MET A 201 -12.27 -12.58 10.58
CA MET A 201 -11.26 -11.89 9.79
C MET A 201 -11.45 -12.09 8.29
N HIS A 202 -10.79 -11.23 7.50
CA HIS A 202 -10.63 -11.44 6.07
C HIS A 202 -9.29 -10.84 5.61
N ILE A 203 -8.63 -11.53 4.67
CA ILE A 203 -7.39 -11.06 4.04
C ILE A 203 -7.68 -10.71 2.59
N ALA A 204 -7.32 -9.50 2.17
CA ALA A 204 -7.51 -9.04 0.81
C ALA A 204 -6.23 -8.47 0.21
N TYR A 205 -5.98 -8.72 -1.08
CA TYR A 205 -4.82 -8.17 -1.78
C TYR A 205 -4.86 -6.64 -1.84
N GLN A 206 -3.75 -5.98 -1.48
CA GLN A 206 -3.59 -4.52 -1.50
C GLN A 206 -3.99 -3.91 -2.85
N SER A 207 -3.48 -4.47 -3.94
CA SER A 207 -3.80 -3.99 -5.29
C SER A 207 -5.28 -4.08 -5.66
N ARG A 208 -5.99 -5.13 -5.20
CA ARG A 208 -7.44 -5.25 -5.39
C ARG A 208 -8.20 -4.19 -4.60
N LEU A 209 -7.78 -3.95 -3.35
CA LEU A 209 -8.34 -2.90 -2.52
C LEU A 209 -8.07 -1.52 -3.12
N SER A 210 -6.85 -1.25 -3.57
CA SER A 210 -6.52 -0.01 -4.29
C SER A 210 -7.44 0.23 -5.48
N MET A 211 -7.72 -0.81 -6.26
CA MET A 211 -8.63 -0.71 -7.41
C MET A 211 -10.07 -0.38 -6.99
N TYR A 212 -10.55 -0.97 -5.89
CA TYR A 212 -11.89 -0.67 -5.37
C TYR A 212 -12.02 0.77 -4.90
N SER A 213 -10.96 1.41 -4.41
CA SER A 213 -10.96 2.84 -4.09
C SER A 213 -11.21 3.73 -5.30
N TYR A 214 -10.89 3.27 -6.51
CA TYR A 214 -11.19 3.93 -7.77
C TYR A 214 -12.59 3.63 -8.31
N GLY A 215 -13.37 2.80 -7.62
CA GLY A 215 -14.68 2.38 -8.10
C GLY A 215 -14.62 1.46 -9.31
N ARG A 216 -13.59 0.64 -9.43
CA ARG A 216 -13.34 -0.22 -10.59
C ARG A 216 -13.13 -1.67 -10.17
N THR A 217 -13.36 -2.59 -11.11
CA THR A 217 -13.14 -4.02 -10.95
C THR A 217 -12.10 -4.58 -11.93
N SER A 218 -11.74 -3.80 -12.95
CA SER A 218 -10.67 -4.13 -13.90
C SER A 218 -9.77 -2.92 -14.11
N GLY A 219 -8.46 -3.15 -14.22
CA GLY A 219 -7.45 -2.10 -14.43
C GLY A 219 -6.04 -2.62 -14.18
N LEU A 220 -5.05 -1.79 -14.49
CA LEU A 220 -3.65 -2.02 -14.14
C LEU A 220 -3.30 -1.16 -12.93
N VAL A 221 -3.12 -1.76 -11.77
CA VAL A 221 -2.71 -1.05 -10.57
C VAL A 221 -1.19 -0.89 -10.57
N VAL A 222 -0.72 0.35 -10.52
CA VAL A 222 0.68 0.72 -10.33
C VAL A 222 0.81 1.32 -8.94
N GLU A 223 1.35 0.55 -8.02
CA GLU A 223 1.48 0.92 -6.61
C GLU A 223 2.94 1.15 -6.25
N VAL A 224 3.25 2.35 -5.74
CA VAL A 224 4.60 2.72 -5.30
C VAL A 224 4.55 3.07 -3.81
N GLY A 225 4.95 2.11 -3.00
CA GLY A 225 4.91 2.19 -1.54
C GLY A 225 6.14 2.85 -0.92
N HIS A 226 6.42 2.48 0.33
CA HIS A 226 7.63 2.87 1.04
C HIS A 226 8.79 1.89 0.76
N GLY A 227 8.54 0.59 0.82
CA GLY A 227 9.59 -0.43 0.69
C GLY A 227 9.54 -1.27 -0.60
N VAL A 228 8.48 -1.19 -1.38
CA VAL A 228 8.27 -2.01 -2.58
C VAL A 228 7.32 -1.33 -3.54
N SER A 229 7.48 -1.61 -4.84
CA SER A 229 6.56 -1.18 -5.88
C SER A 229 5.99 -2.39 -6.63
N TYR A 230 4.71 -2.31 -7.01
CA TYR A 230 4.02 -3.37 -7.74
C TYR A 230 3.32 -2.83 -8.97
N VAL A 231 3.26 -3.67 -10.00
CA VAL A 231 2.43 -3.48 -11.19
C VAL A 231 1.55 -4.70 -11.34
N VAL A 232 0.25 -4.56 -11.07
CA VAL A 232 -0.68 -5.68 -10.95
C VAL A 232 -1.83 -5.53 -11.94
N PRO A 233 -1.87 -6.34 -13.01
CA PRO A 233 -3.05 -6.44 -13.85
C PRO A 233 -4.18 -7.14 -13.09
N ILE A 234 -5.37 -6.56 -13.12
CA ILE A 234 -6.58 -7.10 -12.47
C ILE A 234 -7.71 -7.10 -13.48
N TYR A 235 -8.39 -8.23 -13.59
CA TYR A 235 -9.56 -8.39 -14.45
C TYR A 235 -10.74 -8.92 -13.64
N GLU A 236 -11.86 -8.21 -13.65
CA GLU A 236 -13.09 -8.54 -12.90
C GLU A 236 -12.84 -8.85 -11.42
N GLY A 237 -11.94 -8.10 -10.76
CA GLY A 237 -11.57 -8.29 -9.36
C GLY A 237 -10.50 -9.37 -9.10
N TYR A 238 -10.04 -10.08 -10.13
CA TYR A 238 -9.03 -11.12 -10.01
C TYR A 238 -7.66 -10.61 -10.44
N PRO A 239 -6.69 -10.51 -9.51
CA PRO A 239 -5.30 -10.23 -9.87
C PRO A 239 -4.73 -11.35 -10.74
N LEU A 240 -3.81 -11.00 -11.65
CA LEU A 240 -3.12 -11.95 -12.53
C LEU A 240 -1.67 -12.16 -12.05
N PRO A 241 -1.41 -13.10 -11.11
CA PRO A 241 -0.11 -13.23 -10.44
C PRO A 241 1.04 -13.54 -11.39
N SER A 242 0.78 -14.34 -12.44
CA SER A 242 1.78 -14.79 -13.42
C SER A 242 2.40 -13.65 -14.23
N ILE A 243 1.70 -12.52 -14.34
CA ILE A 243 2.14 -11.33 -15.08
C ILE A 243 2.31 -10.11 -14.19
N THR A 244 2.12 -10.27 -12.88
CA THR A 244 2.38 -9.23 -11.88
C THR A 244 3.87 -8.90 -11.83
N GLY A 245 4.19 -7.60 -11.88
CA GLY A 245 5.53 -7.06 -11.71
C GLY A 245 5.79 -6.63 -10.28
N ARG A 246 6.95 -6.99 -9.74
CA ARG A 246 7.45 -6.52 -8.45
C ARG A 246 8.80 -5.83 -8.65
N LEU A 247 8.96 -4.70 -7.99
CA LEU A 247 10.19 -3.91 -7.99
C LEU A 247 10.57 -3.66 -6.52
N ASP A 248 11.76 -4.14 -6.13
CA ASP A 248 12.27 -4.04 -4.76
C ASP A 248 12.98 -2.70 -4.53
N TYR A 249 12.42 -1.63 -5.08
CA TYR A 249 12.78 -0.25 -4.77
C TYR A 249 11.52 0.61 -4.68
N ALA A 250 11.54 1.58 -3.79
CA ALA A 250 10.39 2.45 -3.51
C ALA A 250 10.79 3.73 -2.74
N GLY A 251 9.92 4.22 -1.88
CA GLY A 251 10.10 5.48 -1.15
C GLY A 251 11.26 5.49 -0.15
N SER A 252 11.65 4.35 0.43
CA SER A 252 12.82 4.23 1.31
C SER A 252 14.12 4.41 0.53
N ASP A 253 14.20 3.79 -0.66
CA ASP A 253 15.36 3.89 -1.52
C ASP A 253 15.54 5.31 -2.05
N LEU A 254 14.42 6.00 -2.35
CA LEU A 254 14.44 7.41 -2.69
C LEU A 254 14.98 8.25 -1.54
N THR A 255 14.57 7.97 -0.28
CA THR A 255 15.09 8.69 0.88
C THR A 255 16.59 8.48 1.05
N ALA A 256 17.06 7.23 0.93
CA ALA A 256 18.48 6.90 1.01
C ALA A 256 19.30 7.56 -0.12
N TYR A 257 18.75 7.59 -1.33
CA TYR A 257 19.41 8.23 -2.46
C TYR A 257 19.41 9.77 -2.32
N LEU A 258 18.33 10.37 -1.81
CA LEU A 258 18.30 11.79 -1.47
C LEU A 258 19.38 12.14 -0.45
N MET A 259 19.51 11.34 0.61
CA MET A 259 20.58 11.52 1.61
C MET A 259 21.97 11.45 0.96
N THR A 260 22.19 10.53 0.04
CA THR A 260 23.44 10.42 -0.71
C THR A 260 23.71 11.69 -1.54
N LEU A 261 22.71 12.20 -2.25
CA LEU A 261 22.84 13.43 -3.04
C LEU A 261 23.12 14.64 -2.16
N MET A 262 22.44 14.75 -1.02
CA MET A 262 22.65 15.84 -0.05
C MET A 262 24.07 15.77 0.55
N ASN A 263 24.53 14.59 0.96
CA ASN A 263 25.88 14.40 1.48
C ASN A 263 26.95 14.78 0.44
N ASN A 264 26.75 14.41 -0.82
CA ASN A 264 27.64 14.78 -1.93
C ASN A 264 27.66 16.29 -2.20
N SER A 265 26.58 17.01 -1.85
CA SER A 265 26.50 18.47 -1.96
C SER A 265 26.90 19.22 -0.68
N GLY A 266 27.55 18.54 0.25
CA GLY A 266 28.08 19.14 1.50
C GLY A 266 27.08 19.30 2.63
N LYS A 267 25.90 18.66 2.52
CA LYS A 267 24.85 18.64 3.55
C LYS A 267 24.85 17.27 4.21
N TYR A 268 25.60 17.12 5.29
CA TYR A 268 25.87 15.82 5.89
C TYR A 268 24.75 15.36 6.82
N PHE A 269 24.15 14.19 6.50
CA PHE A 269 23.19 13.47 7.31
C PHE A 269 23.70 12.06 7.60
N THR A 270 23.40 11.58 8.79
CA THR A 270 23.67 10.21 9.24
C THR A 270 22.40 9.33 9.15
N GLU A 271 22.57 8.02 9.27
CA GLU A 271 21.44 7.07 9.24
C GLU A 271 20.40 7.36 10.34
N ASP A 272 20.83 7.81 11.52
CA ASP A 272 19.93 8.19 12.62
C ASP A 272 19.02 9.38 12.25
N GLN A 273 19.41 10.18 11.25
CA GLN A 273 18.68 11.35 10.77
C GLN A 273 17.79 11.03 9.55
N MET A 274 17.61 9.77 9.19
CA MET A 274 16.80 9.35 8.04
C MET A 274 15.37 9.91 8.07
N SER A 275 14.78 10.05 9.25
CA SER A 275 13.45 10.63 9.43
C SER A 275 13.38 12.11 9.01
N ILE A 276 14.46 12.87 9.23
CA ILE A 276 14.59 14.26 8.78
C ILE A 276 14.65 14.30 7.25
N VAL A 277 15.47 13.43 6.65
CA VAL A 277 15.58 13.31 5.18
C VAL A 277 14.25 12.90 4.56
N GLU A 278 13.50 12.00 5.21
CA GLU A 278 12.16 11.64 4.76
C GLU A 278 11.18 12.83 4.80
N ASN A 279 11.25 13.67 5.82
CA ASN A 279 10.47 14.90 5.89
C ASN A 279 10.85 15.90 4.80
N ILE A 280 12.16 16.06 4.52
CA ILE A 280 12.65 16.87 3.40
C ILE A 280 12.08 16.33 2.08
N LYS A 281 12.18 15.02 1.85
CA LYS A 281 11.59 14.36 0.68
C LYS A 281 10.12 14.73 0.48
N LYS A 282 9.31 14.59 1.53
CA LYS A 282 7.86 14.83 1.46
C LYS A 282 7.50 16.28 1.19
N LYS A 283 8.28 17.22 1.75
CA LYS A 283 7.98 18.66 1.66
C LYS A 283 8.59 19.33 0.45
N CYS A 284 9.76 18.86 0.01
CA CYS A 284 10.62 19.62 -0.90
C CYS A 284 10.87 18.93 -2.24
N CYS A 285 10.75 17.60 -2.33
CA CYS A 285 11.08 16.87 -3.54
C CYS A 285 9.90 16.80 -4.51
N PHE A 286 10.21 16.64 -5.79
CA PHE A 286 9.26 16.51 -6.88
C PHE A 286 9.82 15.60 -7.99
N VAL A 287 9.01 15.27 -8.97
CA VAL A 287 9.40 14.51 -10.16
C VAL A 287 9.41 15.46 -11.34
N ALA A 288 10.57 15.68 -11.93
CA ALA A 288 10.71 16.50 -13.13
C ALA A 288 10.03 15.82 -14.32
N LEU A 289 9.31 16.60 -15.12
CA LEU A 289 8.70 16.10 -16.35
C LEU A 289 9.76 15.68 -17.38
N ASP A 290 10.87 16.42 -17.43
CA ASP A 290 12.07 16.13 -18.19
C ASP A 290 13.30 16.51 -17.38
N PRO A 291 14.04 15.54 -16.83
CA PRO A 291 15.18 15.83 -15.97
C PRO A 291 16.36 16.45 -16.70
N ILE A 292 16.43 16.31 -18.04
CA ILE A 292 17.50 16.93 -18.84
C ILE A 292 17.21 18.41 -18.99
N GLU A 293 15.98 18.77 -19.34
CA GLU A 293 15.57 20.17 -19.43
C GLU A 293 15.58 20.85 -18.07
N GLU A 294 15.12 20.16 -17.02
CA GLU A 294 15.11 20.65 -15.65
C GLU A 294 16.53 21.01 -15.14
N LYS A 295 17.55 20.24 -15.53
CA LYS A 295 18.95 20.54 -15.19
C LYS A 295 19.50 21.81 -15.85
N LYS A 296 18.90 22.26 -16.96
CA LYS A 296 19.32 23.50 -17.65
C LYS A 296 18.83 24.76 -16.95
N VAL A 297 17.78 24.63 -16.13
CA VAL A 297 17.26 25.74 -15.32
C VAL A 297 18.31 26.15 -14.30
N PRO A 298 18.58 27.46 -14.13
CA PRO A 298 19.59 27.94 -13.20
C PRO A 298 19.35 27.40 -11.78
N PRO A 299 20.41 26.99 -11.05
CA PRO A 299 20.28 26.49 -9.68
C PRO A 299 19.53 27.42 -8.75
N THR A 300 19.61 28.72 -8.97
CA THR A 300 18.92 29.76 -8.19
C THR A 300 17.39 29.62 -8.23
N GLU A 301 16.82 29.13 -9.33
CA GLU A 301 15.37 28.91 -9.47
C GLU A 301 14.89 27.64 -8.77
N HIS A 302 15.79 26.66 -8.60
CA HIS A 302 15.49 25.43 -7.87
C HIS A 302 15.76 25.52 -6.38
N THR A 303 16.52 26.55 -5.95
CA THR A 303 16.94 26.65 -4.56
C THR A 303 15.76 27.01 -3.67
N ILE A 304 15.51 26.18 -2.66
CA ILE A 304 14.57 26.47 -1.57
C ILE A 304 15.30 26.37 -0.24
N LEU A 305 14.85 27.15 0.71
CA LEU A 305 15.32 27.09 2.08
C LEU A 305 14.49 26.09 2.88
N TYR A 306 15.14 25.22 3.62
CA TYR A 306 14.51 24.28 4.53
C TYR A 306 15.11 24.43 5.92
N THR A 307 14.25 24.65 6.93
CA THR A 307 14.66 24.74 8.32
C THR A 307 14.63 23.36 8.97
N LEU A 308 15.76 22.93 9.50
CA LEU A 308 15.92 21.66 10.22
C LEU A 308 15.27 21.74 11.62
N PRO A 309 15.03 20.60 12.29
CA PRO A 309 14.46 20.60 13.64
C PRO A 309 15.31 21.34 14.69
N ASP A 310 16.60 21.45 14.47
CA ASP A 310 17.53 22.22 15.34
C ASP A 310 17.57 23.71 15.03
N GLY A 311 16.74 24.20 14.09
CA GLY A 311 16.66 25.58 13.67
C GLY A 311 17.69 26.00 12.62
N LYS A 312 18.61 25.13 12.21
CA LYS A 312 19.54 25.43 11.12
C LYS A 312 18.83 25.41 9.78
N GLU A 313 19.28 26.28 8.90
CA GLU A 313 18.74 26.36 7.54
C GLU A 313 19.69 25.71 6.53
N ILE A 314 19.12 24.97 5.60
CA ILE A 314 19.83 24.35 4.49
C ILE A 314 19.20 24.75 3.16
N HIS A 315 20.04 24.97 2.17
CA HIS A 315 19.58 25.24 0.79
C HIS A 315 19.49 23.93 0.02
N LEU A 316 18.31 23.60 -0.46
CA LEU A 316 18.06 22.44 -1.32
C LEU A 316 17.93 22.91 -2.77
N CYS A 317 18.55 22.18 -3.70
CA CYS A 317 18.63 22.56 -5.09
C CYS A 317 18.21 21.37 -6.01
N GLN A 318 19.08 20.93 -6.89
CA GLN A 318 18.78 19.89 -7.87
C GLN A 318 18.52 18.50 -7.26
N GLU A 319 19.03 18.21 -6.06
CA GLU A 319 18.74 16.98 -5.32
C GLU A 319 17.25 16.74 -5.13
N ARG A 320 16.44 17.82 -5.13
CA ARG A 320 14.98 17.77 -4.99
C ARG A 320 14.27 16.97 -6.08
N PHE A 321 14.77 16.98 -7.31
CA PHE A 321 14.19 16.23 -8.42
C PHE A 321 15.08 15.06 -8.88
N LEU A 322 16.39 15.15 -8.67
CA LEU A 322 17.29 14.06 -9.04
C LEU A 322 17.05 12.80 -8.25
N CYS A 323 16.62 12.92 -6.99
CA CYS A 323 16.33 11.76 -6.15
C CYS A 323 15.18 10.90 -6.70
N SER A 324 14.19 11.51 -7.32
CA SER A 324 13.02 10.81 -7.85
C SER A 324 13.30 10.04 -9.14
N GLU A 325 14.42 10.30 -9.81
CA GLU A 325 14.81 9.60 -11.05
C GLU A 325 15.06 8.10 -10.85
N ILE A 326 15.25 7.63 -9.63
CA ILE A 326 15.39 6.19 -9.34
C ILE A 326 14.18 5.38 -9.82
N PHE A 327 12.98 5.96 -9.84
CA PHE A 327 11.79 5.28 -10.31
C PHE A 327 11.80 5.01 -11.82
N PHE A 328 12.51 5.84 -12.58
CA PHE A 328 12.62 5.73 -14.03
C PHE A 328 13.96 5.14 -14.47
N LYS A 329 15.00 5.34 -13.67
CA LYS A 329 16.37 4.88 -13.92
C LYS A 329 16.98 4.26 -12.64
N PRO A 330 16.55 3.04 -12.26
CA PRO A 330 16.99 2.41 -11.01
C PRO A 330 18.48 2.06 -10.97
N SER A 331 19.19 2.09 -12.10
CA SER A 331 20.64 1.97 -12.14
C SER A 331 21.37 3.06 -11.33
N LEU A 332 20.72 4.20 -11.03
CA LEU A 332 21.26 5.25 -10.16
C LEU A 332 21.51 4.75 -8.72
N ILE A 333 20.74 3.77 -8.29
CA ILE A 333 20.89 3.09 -6.99
C ILE A 333 21.48 1.69 -7.16
N ARG A 334 22.17 1.43 -8.27
CA ARG A 334 22.79 0.13 -8.61
C ARG A 334 21.79 -1.03 -8.70
N SER A 335 20.51 -0.76 -8.88
CA SER A 335 19.52 -1.79 -9.12
C SER A 335 19.54 -2.22 -10.59
N MET A 336 19.49 -3.55 -10.82
CA MET A 336 19.39 -4.15 -12.15
C MET A 336 17.96 -4.31 -12.63
N GLN A 337 16.98 -3.89 -11.83
CA GLN A 337 15.57 -3.96 -12.16
C GLN A 337 15.18 -2.92 -13.20
N LEU A 338 14.02 -3.13 -13.82
CA LEU A 338 13.46 -2.20 -14.82
C LEU A 338 12.99 -0.91 -14.15
N GLY A 339 12.98 0.20 -14.89
CA GLY A 339 12.25 1.39 -14.49
C GLY A 339 10.74 1.13 -14.44
N LEU A 340 10.02 1.86 -13.59
CA LEU A 340 8.59 1.66 -13.32
C LEU A 340 7.76 1.69 -14.62
N HIS A 341 8.01 2.64 -15.51
CA HIS A 341 7.34 2.77 -16.81
C HIS A 341 7.59 1.55 -17.70
N THR A 342 8.84 1.05 -17.76
CA THR A 342 9.21 -0.15 -18.52
C THR A 342 8.55 -1.40 -17.93
N GLN A 343 8.53 -1.53 -16.60
CA GLN A 343 7.83 -2.63 -15.91
C GLN A 343 6.33 -2.60 -16.18
N THR A 344 5.73 -1.40 -16.18
CA THR A 344 4.31 -1.21 -16.50
C THR A 344 3.97 -1.74 -17.88
N LEU A 345 4.75 -1.38 -18.89
CA LEU A 345 4.58 -1.89 -20.25
C LEU A 345 4.90 -3.38 -20.37
N SER A 346 5.89 -3.88 -19.65
CA SER A 346 6.21 -5.31 -19.62
C SER A 346 5.02 -6.14 -19.14
N CYS A 347 4.31 -5.68 -18.09
CA CYS A 347 3.10 -6.35 -17.61
C CYS A 347 1.97 -6.30 -18.64
N LEU A 348 1.73 -5.14 -19.26
CA LEU A 348 0.72 -4.98 -20.30
C LEU A 348 1.00 -5.87 -21.53
N ASN A 349 2.26 -5.98 -21.94
CA ASN A 349 2.65 -6.77 -23.11
C ASN A 349 2.54 -8.29 -22.88
N LYS A 350 2.44 -8.75 -21.63
CA LYS A 350 2.17 -10.14 -21.29
C LYS A 350 0.67 -10.49 -21.25
N CYS A 351 -0.20 -9.48 -21.29
CA CYS A 351 -1.65 -9.68 -21.44
C CYS A 351 -2.01 -10.04 -22.87
N ASP A 352 -3.13 -10.74 -23.07
CA ASP A 352 -3.70 -10.85 -24.41
C ASP A 352 -4.15 -9.48 -24.95
N ILE A 353 -4.34 -9.40 -26.27
CA ILE A 353 -4.53 -8.12 -26.97
C ILE A 353 -5.78 -7.37 -26.47
N ALA A 354 -6.88 -8.09 -26.22
CA ALA A 354 -8.14 -7.47 -25.80
C ALA A 354 -7.98 -6.89 -24.37
N LEU A 355 -7.46 -7.70 -23.46
CA LEU A 355 -7.21 -7.28 -22.08
C LEU A 355 -6.19 -6.14 -22.01
N LYS A 356 -5.11 -6.22 -22.78
CA LYS A 356 -4.09 -5.15 -22.85
C LYS A 356 -4.71 -3.79 -23.17
N ARG A 357 -5.62 -3.72 -24.15
CA ARG A 357 -6.28 -2.47 -24.56
C ARG A 357 -7.12 -1.90 -23.43
N ASP A 358 -7.89 -2.74 -22.74
CA ASP A 358 -8.74 -2.31 -21.63
C ASP A 358 -7.92 -1.82 -20.43
N LEU A 359 -6.85 -2.54 -20.08
CA LEU A 359 -5.96 -2.19 -18.97
C LEU A 359 -5.13 -0.94 -19.27
N MET A 360 -4.71 -0.74 -20.53
CA MET A 360 -3.92 0.43 -20.95
C MET A 360 -4.71 1.73 -20.77
N GLY A 361 -6.01 1.72 -21.09
CA GLY A 361 -6.91 2.85 -20.81
C GLY A 361 -7.26 3.04 -19.34
N ASN A 362 -6.76 2.15 -18.45
CA ASN A 362 -7.18 2.07 -17.06
C ASN A 362 -6.02 1.77 -16.12
N ILE A 363 -4.96 2.59 -16.19
CA ILE A 363 -3.79 2.52 -15.30
C ILE A 363 -4.10 3.32 -14.04
N LEU A 364 -4.12 2.66 -12.87
CA LEU A 364 -4.50 3.24 -11.58
C LEU A 364 -3.24 3.43 -10.72
N LEU A 365 -2.88 4.68 -10.45
CA LEU A 365 -1.67 5.03 -9.72
C LEU A 365 -1.96 5.12 -8.21
N CYS A 366 -1.26 4.34 -7.39
CA CYS A 366 -1.47 4.24 -5.94
C CYS A 366 -0.16 4.31 -5.15
N GLY A 367 -0.29 4.49 -3.84
CA GLY A 367 0.83 4.45 -2.90
C GLY A 367 1.45 5.80 -2.59
N GLY A 368 2.04 5.91 -1.39
CA GLY A 368 2.53 7.17 -0.83
C GLY A 368 3.63 7.85 -1.62
N SER A 369 4.51 7.09 -2.28
CA SER A 369 5.60 7.68 -3.08
C SER A 369 5.11 8.34 -4.36
N THR A 370 3.94 7.96 -4.86
CA THR A 370 3.32 8.61 -6.03
C THR A 370 2.78 10.00 -5.74
N MET A 371 2.68 10.38 -4.45
CA MET A 371 2.21 11.71 -4.00
C MET A 371 3.20 12.84 -4.35
N LEU A 372 4.43 12.51 -4.68
CA LEU A 372 5.40 13.49 -5.18
C LEU A 372 4.82 14.27 -6.35
N SER A 373 4.92 15.60 -6.28
CA SER A 373 4.46 16.48 -7.36
C SER A 373 5.12 16.09 -8.69
N GLY A 374 4.36 16.10 -9.79
CA GLY A 374 4.85 15.74 -11.12
C GLY A 374 4.91 14.22 -11.40
N PHE A 375 4.78 13.34 -10.40
CA PHE A 375 4.88 11.90 -10.60
C PHE A 375 3.89 11.36 -11.64
N PRO A 376 2.58 11.67 -11.56
CA PRO A 376 1.61 11.19 -12.56
C PRO A 376 1.94 11.67 -13.98
N ASN A 377 2.31 12.94 -14.11
CA ASN A 377 2.59 13.56 -15.41
C ASN A 377 3.83 12.93 -16.06
N ARG A 378 4.88 12.67 -15.27
CA ARG A 378 6.06 12.00 -15.76
C ARG A 378 5.77 10.57 -16.18
N LEU A 379 5.06 9.79 -15.36
CA LEU A 379 4.69 8.41 -15.73
C LEU A 379 3.84 8.39 -17.00
N GLN A 380 2.87 9.29 -17.13
CA GLN A 380 2.05 9.44 -18.34
C GLN A 380 2.92 9.76 -19.56
N LYS A 381 3.87 10.70 -19.45
CA LYS A 381 4.79 11.08 -20.55
C LYS A 381 5.61 9.88 -21.01
N GLU A 382 6.24 9.16 -20.06
CA GLU A 382 7.08 8.00 -20.36
C GLU A 382 6.29 6.88 -21.06
N LEU A 383 5.10 6.55 -20.54
CA LEU A 383 4.25 5.53 -21.14
C LEU A 383 3.78 5.93 -22.55
N SER A 384 3.37 7.20 -22.74
CA SER A 384 2.94 7.70 -24.06
C SER A 384 4.07 7.70 -25.06
N SER A 385 5.29 8.04 -24.66
CA SER A 385 6.45 8.03 -25.56
C SER A 385 6.82 6.62 -26.03
N MET A 386 6.59 5.61 -25.21
CA MET A 386 6.88 4.21 -25.54
C MET A 386 5.74 3.51 -26.31
N CYS A 387 4.55 4.11 -26.34
CA CYS A 387 3.35 3.57 -27.00
C CYS A 387 2.74 4.60 -27.96
N PRO A 388 3.41 4.99 -29.04
CA PRO A 388 2.94 6.08 -29.91
C PRO A 388 1.62 5.76 -30.64
N ASN A 389 1.29 4.48 -30.80
CA ASN A 389 0.06 4.02 -31.47
C ASN A 389 -1.08 3.70 -30.50
N ASP A 390 -0.81 3.74 -29.19
CA ASP A 390 -1.76 3.44 -28.14
C ASP A 390 -1.94 4.67 -27.24
N THR A 391 -3.02 4.71 -26.48
CA THR A 391 -3.32 5.82 -25.56
C THR A 391 -3.34 5.33 -24.11
N PRO A 392 -2.16 5.12 -23.48
CA PRO A 392 -2.13 4.79 -22.06
C PRO A 392 -2.73 5.95 -21.26
N LEU A 393 -3.57 5.64 -20.27
CA LEU A 393 -4.21 6.64 -19.43
C LEU A 393 -3.91 6.37 -17.95
N VAL A 394 -3.12 7.24 -17.31
CA VAL A 394 -2.83 7.19 -15.89
C VAL A 394 -3.90 7.94 -15.12
N ASN A 395 -4.68 7.20 -14.34
CA ASN A 395 -5.73 7.71 -13.47
C ASN A 395 -5.16 7.92 -12.06
N VAL A 396 -5.53 9.02 -11.43
CA VAL A 396 -5.07 9.39 -10.08
C VAL A 396 -6.21 9.82 -9.19
N LEU A 397 -6.15 9.43 -7.91
CA LEU A 397 -6.98 9.97 -6.85
C LEU A 397 -6.17 10.94 -5.99
N PRO A 398 -6.79 11.97 -5.40
CA PRO A 398 -6.11 12.90 -4.50
C PRO A 398 -5.46 12.18 -3.31
N GLU A 399 -6.17 11.23 -2.69
CA GLU A 399 -5.74 10.51 -1.48
C GLU A 399 -5.26 9.07 -1.78
N ARG A 400 -4.54 8.90 -2.89
CA ARG A 400 -4.06 7.60 -3.36
C ARG A 400 -2.99 6.96 -2.47
N ASP A 401 -2.46 7.67 -1.50
CA ASP A 401 -1.58 7.14 -0.46
C ASP A 401 -2.33 6.25 0.54
N SER A 402 -3.66 6.40 0.64
CA SER A 402 -4.55 5.58 1.47
C SER A 402 -5.51 4.70 0.66
N ALA A 403 -5.28 4.57 -0.66
CA ALA A 403 -6.16 3.82 -1.57
C ALA A 403 -6.45 2.38 -1.11
N VAL A 404 -5.44 1.66 -0.61
CA VAL A 404 -5.58 0.31 -0.06
C VAL A 404 -6.59 0.29 1.08
N TRP A 405 -6.39 1.14 2.08
CA TRP A 405 -7.27 1.22 3.24
C TRP A 405 -8.69 1.63 2.84
N THR A 406 -8.82 2.64 1.97
CA THR A 406 -10.12 3.12 1.48
C THR A 406 -10.88 2.02 0.75
N GLY A 407 -10.22 1.26 -0.11
CA GLY A 407 -10.83 0.11 -0.77
C GLY A 407 -11.23 -1.00 0.20
N GLY A 408 -10.44 -1.24 1.24
CA GLY A 408 -10.78 -2.15 2.34
C GLY A 408 -12.00 -1.68 3.13
N SER A 409 -12.08 -0.37 3.41
CA SER A 409 -13.23 0.26 4.07
C SER A 409 -14.52 0.09 3.26
N ILE A 410 -14.45 0.32 1.94
CA ILE A 410 -15.57 0.07 1.03
C ILE A 410 -15.97 -1.40 1.06
N LEU A 411 -15.03 -2.32 0.86
CA LEU A 411 -15.28 -3.76 0.77
C LEU A 411 -15.94 -4.30 2.05
N ALA A 412 -15.36 -3.99 3.21
CA ALA A 412 -15.83 -4.49 4.51
C ALA A 412 -17.19 -3.92 4.93
N SER A 413 -17.61 -2.78 4.35
CA SER A 413 -18.92 -2.17 4.63
C SER A 413 -20.04 -2.71 3.74
N LEU A 414 -19.73 -3.52 2.71
CA LEU A 414 -20.74 -4.06 1.81
C LEU A 414 -21.53 -5.19 2.47
N GLN A 415 -22.84 -5.14 2.40
CA GLN A 415 -23.71 -6.20 2.91
C GLN A 415 -23.45 -7.54 2.19
N GLY A 416 -23.21 -7.52 0.88
CA GLY A 416 -22.83 -8.70 0.10
C GLY A 416 -21.48 -9.31 0.45
N PHE A 417 -20.66 -8.63 1.24
CA PHE A 417 -19.38 -9.14 1.72
C PHE A 417 -19.52 -10.01 2.97
N GLN A 418 -20.62 -9.92 3.71
CA GLN A 418 -20.86 -10.68 4.95
C GLN A 418 -20.56 -12.18 4.85
N PRO A 419 -20.95 -12.92 3.79
CA PRO A 419 -20.64 -14.34 3.67
C PRO A 419 -19.15 -14.66 3.50
N LEU A 420 -18.32 -13.66 3.16
CA LEU A 420 -16.88 -13.85 2.89
C LEU A 420 -16.01 -13.74 4.14
N TRP A 421 -16.57 -13.25 5.25
CA TRP A 421 -15.86 -13.28 6.52
C TRP A 421 -15.52 -14.72 6.92
N VAL A 422 -14.28 -14.93 7.35
CA VAL A 422 -13.85 -16.17 8.02
C VAL A 422 -14.10 -15.97 9.51
N HIS A 423 -15.02 -16.73 10.06
CA HIS A 423 -15.34 -16.67 11.49
C HIS A 423 -14.41 -17.58 12.28
N ARG A 424 -14.19 -17.22 13.55
CA ARG A 424 -13.32 -17.96 14.46
C ARG A 424 -13.68 -19.46 14.53
N PHE A 425 -14.96 -19.82 14.62
CA PHE A 425 -15.39 -21.20 14.66
C PHE A 425 -15.03 -21.99 13.38
N GLU A 426 -14.98 -21.33 12.20
CA GLU A 426 -14.54 -21.97 10.94
C GLU A 426 -13.03 -22.24 10.97
N TYR A 427 -12.25 -21.31 11.57
CA TYR A 427 -10.82 -21.51 11.80
C TYR A 427 -10.55 -22.65 12.80
N GLU A 428 -11.28 -22.70 13.91
CA GLU A 428 -11.16 -23.76 14.92
C GLU A 428 -11.54 -25.16 14.37
N GLU A 429 -12.52 -25.23 13.45
CA GLU A 429 -12.97 -26.48 12.84
C GLU A 429 -12.06 -26.97 11.69
N HIS A 430 -11.55 -26.05 10.87
CA HIS A 430 -10.87 -26.39 9.61
C HIS A 430 -9.38 -26.00 9.58
N GLY A 431 -8.89 -25.31 10.60
CA GLY A 431 -7.52 -24.81 10.67
C GLY A 431 -7.21 -23.70 9.66
N PRO A 432 -5.93 -23.24 9.61
CA PRO A 432 -5.51 -22.10 8.79
C PRO A 432 -5.69 -22.31 7.28
N PHE A 433 -5.71 -23.57 6.81
CA PHE A 433 -5.94 -23.89 5.38
C PHE A 433 -7.30 -23.43 4.85
N PHE A 434 -8.27 -23.17 5.72
CA PHE A 434 -9.57 -22.64 5.32
C PHE A 434 -9.48 -21.26 4.66
N LEU A 435 -8.47 -20.46 5.05
CA LEU A 435 -8.20 -19.13 4.46
C LEU A 435 -7.98 -19.20 2.94
N TYR A 436 -7.32 -20.27 2.45
CA TYR A 436 -7.04 -20.42 1.01
C TYR A 436 -8.30 -20.67 0.16
N ARG A 437 -9.43 -20.99 0.80
CA ARG A 437 -10.72 -21.15 0.14
C ARG A 437 -11.56 -19.88 0.12
N ARG A 438 -11.25 -18.92 1.02
CA ARG A 438 -12.08 -17.72 1.25
C ARG A 438 -11.35 -16.41 0.91
N CYS A 439 -10.05 -16.34 1.14
CA CYS A 439 -9.25 -15.14 0.93
C CYS A 439 -8.43 -15.26 -0.37
N PHE A 440 -8.92 -14.69 -1.47
CA PHE A 440 -8.27 -14.69 -2.77
C PHE A 440 -7.86 -13.28 -3.17
#